data_72f833eb087444a91cc42a1260c68cd3
#
_entry.id   72f833eb087444a91cc42a1260c68cd3
#
_cell.length_a   1.000
_cell.length_b   1.000
_cell.length_c   1.000
_cell.angle_alpha   90.00
_cell.angle_beta   90.00
_cell.angle_gamma   90.00
#
_symmetry.space_group_name_H-M   'P 1'
#
loop_
_entity.id
_entity.type
_entity.pdbx_description
1 polymer ?
#
loop_
_entity_poly.entity_id
_entity_poly.type
_entity_poly.pdbx_seq_one_letter_code
_entity_poly.pdbx_strand_id
1 'polypeptide(L)'
;ALLGRITTGASIWVKGQLVESVGSGQAVEIHAEEIGVYGDCDPMKYPIQKKGATLEYFRTVAHLRPRTNTFGAVLRIRHAMAFAIHKFFNDKGFVYLNTPLITESDCEGAGQMFQVTTLDLDKPIPRNKKGEVDYSGDFFGKQTSLTVSGQLEGELGATALGEIYTFGPTFRAENSNTPRHLAEFWMIEPE
;
A
#
# COMPACT_ATOMS: atom_id res chain seq x y z
N ALA A 1 0.77 -0.72 -40.99
CA ALA A 1 0.59 0.72 -40.85
C ALA A 1 0.58 1.11 -39.37
N LEU A 2 1.12 2.27 -39.00
CA LEU A 2 1.31 2.75 -37.62
C LEU A 2 0.01 2.75 -36.81
N LEU A 3 -1.10 3.22 -37.38
CA LEU A 3 -2.40 3.30 -36.70
C LEU A 3 -2.90 1.94 -36.21
N GLY A 4 -2.62 0.84 -36.86
CA GLY A 4 -3.00 -0.50 -36.42
C GLY A 4 -2.23 -0.98 -35.17
N ARG A 5 -1.14 -0.32 -34.81
CA ARG A 5 -0.35 -0.59 -33.58
C ARG A 5 -0.76 0.28 -32.40
N ILE A 6 -1.57 1.31 -32.61
CA ILE A 6 -2.09 2.19 -31.54
C ILE A 6 -3.36 1.54 -30.97
N THR A 7 -3.15 0.53 -30.15
CA THR A 7 -4.20 -0.29 -29.56
C THR A 7 -4.32 -0.06 -28.04
N THR A 8 -5.41 -0.55 -27.43
CA THR A 8 -5.55 -0.51 -25.97
C THR A 8 -4.39 -1.24 -25.30
N GLY A 9 -3.70 -0.54 -24.41
CA GLY A 9 -2.53 -1.06 -23.69
C GLY A 9 -1.18 -0.83 -24.40
N ALA A 10 -1.15 -0.40 -25.66
CA ALA A 10 0.08 -0.03 -26.34
C ALA A 10 0.75 1.18 -25.69
N SER A 11 2.08 1.21 -25.71
CA SER A 11 2.89 2.34 -25.24
C SER A 11 3.33 3.17 -26.42
N ILE A 12 2.95 4.44 -26.44
CA ILE A 12 3.23 5.38 -27.52
C ILE A 12 3.86 6.67 -27.01
N TRP A 13 4.55 7.36 -27.90
CA TRP A 13 4.88 8.78 -27.71
C TRP A 13 4.20 9.61 -28.79
N VAL A 14 3.89 10.84 -28.47
CA VAL A 14 3.26 11.81 -29.39
C VAL A 14 3.99 13.12 -29.25
N LYS A 15 4.31 13.75 -30.40
CA LYS A 15 4.78 15.12 -30.50
C LYS A 15 3.74 15.92 -31.28
N GLY A 16 3.40 17.11 -30.82
CA GLY A 16 2.38 17.95 -31.43
C GLY A 16 2.07 19.18 -30.60
N GLN A 17 1.01 19.86 -30.98
CA GLN A 17 0.55 21.09 -30.35
C GLN A 17 -0.56 20.78 -29.33
N LEU A 18 -0.44 21.37 -28.13
CA LEU A 18 -1.50 21.32 -27.13
C LEU A 18 -2.55 22.37 -27.49
N VAL A 19 -3.79 21.93 -27.68
CA VAL A 19 -4.92 22.77 -28.07
C VAL A 19 -6.09 22.56 -27.12
N GLU A 20 -7.05 23.51 -27.10
CA GLU A 20 -8.31 23.33 -26.41
C GLU A 20 -9.07 22.14 -27.01
N SER A 21 -9.58 21.25 -26.15
CA SER A 21 -10.31 20.07 -26.62
C SER A 21 -11.75 20.40 -26.98
N VAL A 22 -12.17 19.91 -28.14
CA VAL A 22 -13.60 19.92 -28.53
C VAL A 22 -14.38 18.76 -27.96
N GLY A 23 -13.67 17.80 -27.34
CA GLY A 23 -14.24 16.61 -26.71
C GLY A 23 -14.79 16.88 -25.31
N SER A 24 -15.93 16.25 -24.95
CA SER A 24 -16.45 16.34 -23.59
C SER A 24 -15.56 15.59 -22.58
N GLY A 25 -15.36 16.19 -21.40
CA GLY A 25 -14.66 15.56 -20.29
C GLY A 25 -13.15 15.77 -20.22
N GLN A 26 -12.58 16.60 -21.11
CA GLN A 26 -11.18 17.02 -21.06
C GLN A 26 -11.06 18.49 -21.51
N ALA A 27 -10.11 19.21 -20.91
CA ALA A 27 -9.90 20.62 -21.26
C ALA A 27 -8.99 20.80 -22.47
N VAL A 28 -8.05 19.89 -22.66
CA VAL A 28 -7.03 20.01 -23.72
C VAL A 28 -6.82 18.67 -24.42
N GLU A 29 -6.31 18.76 -25.66
CA GLU A 29 -5.88 17.60 -26.45
C GLU A 29 -4.59 17.94 -27.24
N ILE A 30 -3.94 16.92 -27.77
CA ILE A 30 -2.73 17.09 -28.57
C ILE A 30 -3.08 16.85 -30.06
N HIS A 31 -2.93 17.89 -30.86
CA HIS A 31 -2.89 17.73 -32.32
C HIS A 31 -1.54 17.10 -32.70
N ALA A 32 -1.56 15.80 -32.97
CA ALA A 32 -0.35 15.03 -33.23
C ALA A 32 0.27 15.36 -34.60
N GLU A 33 1.56 15.73 -34.57
CA GLU A 33 2.40 15.91 -35.77
C GLU A 33 3.23 14.64 -36.01
N GLU A 34 3.71 14.00 -34.94
CA GLU A 34 4.47 12.77 -35.00
C GLU A 34 3.97 11.79 -33.91
N ILE A 35 3.92 10.51 -34.22
CA ILE A 35 3.57 9.43 -33.30
C ILE A 35 4.53 8.27 -33.49
N GLY A 36 5.05 7.74 -32.37
CA GLY A 36 5.84 6.50 -32.40
C GLY A 36 5.30 5.51 -31.36
N VAL A 37 5.59 4.24 -31.60
CA VAL A 37 5.19 3.14 -30.69
C VAL A 37 6.43 2.60 -30.00
N TYR A 38 6.46 2.69 -28.67
CA TYR A 38 7.49 2.06 -27.84
C TYR A 38 7.24 0.57 -27.65
N GLY A 39 5.97 0.17 -27.53
CA GLY A 39 5.59 -1.22 -27.31
C GLY A 39 4.19 -1.51 -27.80
N ASP A 40 4.06 -2.62 -28.50
CA ASP A 40 2.77 -3.11 -29.00
C ASP A 40 2.00 -3.81 -27.85
N CYS A 41 0.67 -3.82 -27.96
CA CYS A 41 -0.19 -4.60 -27.08
C CYS A 41 -1.33 -5.22 -27.88
N ASP A 42 -1.58 -6.51 -27.65
CA ASP A 42 -2.79 -7.15 -28.17
C ASP A 42 -3.99 -6.67 -27.36
N PRO A 43 -4.90 -5.87 -27.93
CA PRO A 43 -6.04 -5.32 -27.19
C PRO A 43 -7.00 -6.39 -26.66
N MET A 44 -7.00 -7.59 -27.25
CA MET A 44 -7.85 -8.70 -26.80
C MET A 44 -7.29 -9.41 -25.56
N LYS A 45 -5.98 -9.30 -25.35
CA LYS A 45 -5.28 -9.88 -24.20
C LYS A 45 -5.05 -8.88 -23.07
N TYR A 46 -5.20 -7.58 -23.35
CA TYR A 46 -5.02 -6.56 -22.31
C TYR A 46 -6.16 -6.63 -21.27
N PRO A 47 -5.85 -6.88 -19.98
CA PRO A 47 -6.87 -7.24 -19.01
C PRO A 47 -7.79 -6.08 -18.61
N ILE A 48 -7.36 -4.82 -18.81
CA ILE A 48 -8.18 -3.65 -18.47
C ILE A 48 -8.91 -3.17 -19.71
N GLN A 49 -10.20 -3.49 -19.77
CA GLN A 49 -11.09 -3.06 -20.84
C GLN A 49 -11.89 -1.81 -20.41
N LYS A 50 -12.40 -1.05 -21.40
CA LYS A 50 -13.14 0.21 -21.19
C LYS A 50 -14.43 0.02 -20.38
N LYS A 51 -15.05 -1.17 -20.40
CA LYS A 51 -16.31 -1.49 -19.73
C LYS A 51 -16.25 -2.86 -19.06
N GLY A 52 -16.98 -3.05 -17.97
CA GLY A 52 -17.28 -4.36 -17.40
C GLY A 52 -16.32 -4.89 -16.34
N ALA A 53 -15.29 -4.17 -15.95
CA ALA A 53 -14.39 -4.62 -14.89
C ALA A 53 -14.91 -4.20 -13.51
N THR A 54 -15.04 -5.16 -12.59
CA THR A 54 -15.43 -4.94 -11.19
C THR A 54 -14.22 -4.67 -10.29
N LEU A 55 -14.46 -4.18 -9.06
CA LEU A 55 -13.39 -4.00 -8.07
C LEU A 55 -12.75 -5.34 -7.68
N GLU A 56 -13.52 -6.42 -7.64
CA GLU A 56 -13.04 -7.79 -7.40
C GLU A 56 -12.11 -8.24 -8.52
N TYR A 57 -12.51 -8.01 -9.78
CA TYR A 57 -11.65 -8.32 -10.92
C TYR A 57 -10.32 -7.59 -10.84
N PHE A 58 -10.31 -6.31 -10.44
CA PHE A 58 -9.07 -5.55 -10.31
C PHE A 58 -8.13 -6.09 -9.21
N ARG A 59 -8.62 -6.91 -8.27
CA ARG A 59 -7.74 -7.62 -7.32
C ARG A 59 -6.95 -8.74 -7.98
N THR A 60 -7.50 -9.39 -9.01
CA THR A 60 -6.79 -10.44 -9.77
C THR A 60 -5.70 -9.88 -10.69
N VAL A 61 -5.80 -8.60 -11.07
CA VAL A 61 -4.82 -7.86 -11.88
C VAL A 61 -4.27 -6.63 -11.12
N ALA A 62 -3.96 -6.82 -9.85
CA ALA A 62 -3.62 -5.76 -8.90
C ALA A 62 -2.49 -4.83 -9.37
N HIS A 63 -1.49 -5.36 -10.09
CA HIS A 63 -0.37 -4.62 -10.66
C HIS A 63 -0.79 -3.63 -11.77
N LEU A 64 -1.95 -3.81 -12.39
CA LEU A 64 -2.47 -2.92 -13.43
C LEU A 64 -3.55 -1.97 -12.93
N ARG A 65 -4.19 -2.25 -11.79
CA ARG A 65 -5.32 -1.45 -11.28
C ARG A 65 -5.04 0.04 -11.11
N PRO A 66 -3.79 0.51 -10.81
CA PRO A 66 -3.50 1.96 -10.74
C PRO A 66 -3.75 2.72 -12.04
N ARG A 67 -3.79 2.03 -13.17
CA ARG A 67 -4.08 2.61 -14.50
C ARG A 67 -5.56 2.93 -14.69
N THR A 68 -6.44 2.46 -13.83
CA THR A 68 -7.87 2.77 -13.88
C THR A 68 -8.18 4.12 -13.24
N ASN A 69 -9.21 4.81 -13.71
CA ASN A 69 -9.62 6.09 -13.15
C ASN A 69 -9.94 5.99 -11.65
N THR A 70 -10.63 4.94 -11.23
CA THR A 70 -11.02 4.71 -9.84
C THR A 70 -9.78 4.55 -8.94
N PHE A 71 -8.88 3.62 -9.26
CA PHE A 71 -7.70 3.40 -8.41
C PHE A 71 -6.68 4.52 -8.55
N GLY A 72 -6.57 5.15 -9.72
CA GLY A 72 -5.78 6.35 -9.91
C GLY A 72 -6.27 7.50 -9.01
N ALA A 73 -7.59 7.69 -8.90
CA ALA A 73 -8.19 8.69 -7.99
C ALA A 73 -7.94 8.32 -6.51
N VAL A 74 -8.17 7.06 -6.12
CA VAL A 74 -7.92 6.57 -4.76
C VAL A 74 -6.47 6.80 -4.35
N LEU A 75 -5.50 6.49 -5.21
CA LEU A 75 -4.09 6.68 -4.90
C LEU A 75 -3.71 8.16 -4.74
N ARG A 76 -4.28 9.05 -5.57
CA ARG A 76 -4.07 10.51 -5.44
C ARG A 76 -4.67 11.06 -4.15
N ILE A 77 -5.89 10.62 -3.79
CA ILE A 77 -6.54 11.00 -2.53
C ILE A 77 -5.71 10.50 -1.35
N ARG A 78 -5.28 9.23 -1.38
CA ARG A 78 -4.42 8.66 -0.34
C ARG A 78 -3.11 9.44 -0.16
N HIS A 79 -2.46 9.82 -1.26
CA HIS A 79 -1.28 10.67 -1.24
C HIS A 79 -1.56 12.02 -0.59
N ALA A 80 -2.61 12.72 -1.03
CA ALA A 80 -2.97 14.04 -0.50
C ALA A 80 -3.33 13.98 0.99
N MET A 81 -4.05 12.94 1.41
CA MET A 81 -4.41 12.73 2.82
C MET A 81 -3.19 12.46 3.69
N ALA A 82 -2.26 11.60 3.25
CA ALA A 82 -1.04 11.33 4.00
C ALA A 82 -0.20 12.60 4.19
N PHE A 83 -0.04 13.40 3.14
CA PHE A 83 0.67 14.67 3.23
C PHE A 83 -0.05 15.67 4.16
N ALA A 84 -1.39 15.75 4.09
CA ALA A 84 -2.18 16.64 4.94
C ALA A 84 -2.06 16.25 6.43
N ILE A 85 -2.00 14.97 6.76
CA ILE A 85 -1.80 14.48 8.13
C ILE A 85 -0.43 14.93 8.64
N HIS A 86 0.65 14.66 7.89
CA HIS A 86 1.99 15.09 8.27
C HIS A 86 2.07 16.61 8.44
N LYS A 87 1.48 17.36 7.50
CA LYS A 87 1.44 18.83 7.59
C LYS A 87 0.70 19.31 8.84
N PHE A 88 -0.47 18.74 9.14
CA PHE A 88 -1.28 19.12 10.29
C PHE A 88 -0.51 18.98 11.61
N PHE A 89 0.11 17.83 11.82
CA PHE A 89 0.86 17.58 13.05
C PHE A 89 2.16 18.40 13.12
N ASN A 90 2.87 18.49 12.00
CA ASN A 90 4.07 19.33 11.91
C ASN A 90 3.78 20.81 12.24
N ASP A 91 2.69 21.38 11.70
CA ASP A 91 2.31 22.77 11.94
C ASP A 91 1.88 23.01 13.41
N LYS A 92 1.54 21.98 14.13
CA LYS A 92 1.23 22.01 15.57
C LYS A 92 2.43 21.72 16.47
N GLY A 93 3.61 21.44 15.90
CA GLY A 93 4.83 21.19 16.64
C GLY A 93 5.09 19.74 17.03
N PHE A 94 4.21 18.81 16.65
CA PHE A 94 4.40 17.39 16.89
C PHE A 94 5.58 16.82 16.11
N VAL A 95 6.34 15.93 16.73
CA VAL A 95 7.44 15.21 16.11
C VAL A 95 6.92 13.89 15.55
N TYR A 96 7.15 13.64 14.25
CA TYR A 96 6.83 12.35 13.64
C TYR A 96 7.79 11.26 14.11
N LEU A 97 7.27 10.20 14.69
CA LEU A 97 8.03 9.03 15.09
C LEU A 97 7.69 7.83 14.22
N ASN A 98 8.68 7.34 13.47
CA ASN A 98 8.55 6.11 12.69
C ASN A 98 8.90 4.91 13.57
N THR A 99 7.88 4.23 14.08
CA THR A 99 8.03 3.08 14.99
C THR A 99 8.32 1.78 14.22
N PRO A 100 9.01 0.80 14.84
CA PRO A 100 9.26 -0.50 14.24
C PRO A 100 7.97 -1.25 13.91
N LEU A 101 7.96 -1.96 12.78
CA LEU A 101 6.83 -2.81 12.39
C LEU A 101 6.96 -4.25 12.90
N ILE A 102 8.18 -4.70 13.20
CA ILE A 102 8.45 -6.01 13.79
C ILE A 102 8.75 -5.81 15.27
N THR A 103 7.98 -6.47 16.12
CA THR A 103 8.06 -6.33 17.57
C THR A 103 7.87 -7.67 18.26
N GLU A 104 8.38 -7.81 19.48
CA GLU A 104 8.06 -8.92 20.37
C GLU A 104 6.89 -8.61 21.31
N SER A 105 6.52 -7.34 21.41
CA SER A 105 5.50 -6.86 22.34
C SER A 105 4.13 -6.81 21.72
N ASP A 106 3.14 -7.33 22.43
CA ASP A 106 1.72 -7.16 22.12
C ASP A 106 1.23 -5.87 22.78
N CYS A 107 0.89 -4.88 21.97
CA CYS A 107 0.34 -3.62 22.46
C CYS A 107 -1.13 -3.83 22.86
N GLU A 108 -1.46 -3.54 24.10
CA GLU A 108 -2.82 -3.58 24.66
C GLU A 108 -3.48 -4.97 24.69
N GLY A 109 -2.78 -6.07 24.39
CA GLY A 109 -3.41 -7.36 24.21
C GLY A 109 -4.43 -7.36 23.06
N ALA A 110 -4.21 -6.49 22.08
CA ALA A 110 -5.18 -6.11 21.05
C ALA A 110 -5.31 -7.15 19.91
N GLY A 111 -5.39 -8.43 20.24
CA GLY A 111 -5.80 -9.43 19.28
C GLY A 111 -4.68 -10.32 18.74
N GLN A 112 -5.01 -11.09 17.72
CA GLN A 112 -4.08 -12.01 17.10
C GLN A 112 -3.06 -11.25 16.25
N MET A 113 -1.76 -11.46 16.54
CA MET A 113 -0.66 -10.90 15.78
C MET A 113 -0.22 -11.84 14.67
N PHE A 114 0.13 -11.28 13.51
CA PHE A 114 0.85 -12.04 12.48
C PHE A 114 2.28 -12.30 12.93
N GLN A 115 2.69 -13.56 12.98
CA GLN A 115 4.07 -13.93 13.30
C GLN A 115 5.01 -13.59 12.15
N VAL A 116 6.23 -13.13 12.51
CA VAL A 116 7.35 -12.95 11.61
C VAL A 116 8.43 -13.97 11.99
N THR A 117 8.78 -14.85 11.07
CA THR A 117 9.77 -15.91 11.31
C THR A 117 10.56 -16.22 10.04
N THR A 118 11.82 -16.62 10.19
CA THR A 118 12.67 -17.18 9.14
C THR A 118 12.83 -18.70 9.28
N LEU A 119 12.14 -19.32 10.23
CA LEU A 119 12.11 -20.78 10.34
C LEU A 119 11.48 -21.39 9.07
N ASP A 120 12.11 -22.44 8.57
CA ASP A 120 11.64 -23.17 7.40
C ASP A 120 10.39 -23.99 7.78
N LEU A 121 9.22 -23.51 7.38
CA LEU A 121 7.94 -24.15 7.71
C LEU A 121 7.69 -25.44 6.92
N ASP A 122 8.49 -25.74 5.90
CA ASP A 122 8.44 -27.03 5.17
C ASP A 122 9.18 -28.16 5.92
N LYS A 123 9.90 -27.80 7.00
CA LYS A 123 10.60 -28.75 7.89
C LYS A 123 9.90 -28.87 9.24
N PRO A 124 10.19 -29.91 10.01
CA PRO A 124 9.72 -30.00 11.39
C PRO A 124 10.16 -28.77 12.19
N ILE A 125 9.18 -28.08 12.76
CA ILE A 125 9.43 -26.88 13.56
C ILE A 125 10.21 -27.26 14.83
N PRO A 126 11.35 -26.60 15.12
CA PRO A 126 12.14 -26.88 16.32
C PRO A 126 11.32 -26.66 17.59
N ARG A 127 11.52 -27.53 18.59
CA ARG A 127 10.84 -27.40 19.88
C ARG A 127 11.82 -27.48 21.05
N ASN A 128 11.59 -26.66 22.06
CA ASN A 128 12.34 -26.68 23.30
C ASN A 128 11.95 -27.87 24.19
N LYS A 129 12.60 -28.03 25.32
CA LYS A 129 12.35 -29.12 26.28
C LYS A 129 10.94 -29.15 26.86
N LYS A 130 10.19 -28.03 26.76
CA LYS A 130 8.80 -27.90 27.19
C LYS A 130 7.79 -28.22 26.09
N GLY A 131 8.25 -28.51 24.86
CA GLY A 131 7.39 -28.75 23.70
C GLY A 131 6.91 -27.48 22.98
N GLU A 132 7.32 -26.31 23.43
CA GLU A 132 7.04 -25.02 22.78
C GLU A 132 7.96 -24.82 21.57
N VAL A 133 7.59 -23.93 20.62
CA VAL A 133 8.45 -23.59 19.49
C VAL A 133 9.77 -23.00 19.98
N ASP A 134 10.88 -23.51 19.50
CA ASP A 134 12.22 -23.01 19.79
C ASP A 134 12.65 -21.98 18.73
N TYR A 135 12.58 -20.72 19.09
CA TYR A 135 12.98 -19.61 18.22
C TYR A 135 14.49 -19.26 18.32
N SER A 136 15.30 -20.02 19.09
CA SER A 136 16.73 -19.69 19.27
C SER A 136 17.52 -19.67 17.95
N GLY A 137 17.08 -20.45 16.95
CA GLY A 137 17.62 -20.47 15.61
C GLY A 137 16.93 -19.51 14.61
N ASP A 138 15.93 -18.77 15.04
CA ASP A 138 15.24 -17.77 14.20
C ASP A 138 16.05 -16.46 14.14
N PHE A 139 15.71 -15.59 13.20
CA PHE A 139 16.47 -14.37 12.91
C PHE A 139 16.69 -13.49 14.15
N PHE A 140 15.65 -13.29 14.96
CA PHE A 140 15.74 -12.49 16.20
C PHE A 140 16.04 -13.31 17.46
N GLY A 141 16.17 -14.65 17.34
CA GLY A 141 16.39 -15.55 18.49
C GLY A 141 15.22 -15.66 19.45
N LYS A 142 14.06 -15.09 19.10
CA LYS A 142 12.82 -15.04 19.89
C LYS A 142 11.61 -14.89 18.98
N GLN A 143 10.42 -15.12 19.53
CA GLN A 143 9.18 -14.90 18.81
C GLN A 143 9.01 -13.42 18.51
N THR A 144 8.73 -13.09 17.25
CA THR A 144 8.42 -11.74 16.79
C THR A 144 7.15 -11.74 15.95
N SER A 145 6.53 -10.58 15.86
CA SER A 145 5.27 -10.40 15.16
C SER A 145 5.22 -9.04 14.47
N LEU A 146 4.26 -8.86 13.57
CA LEU A 146 3.94 -7.54 13.03
C LEU A 146 3.16 -6.76 14.09
N THR A 147 3.47 -5.48 14.23
CA THR A 147 2.85 -4.61 15.22
C THR A 147 1.35 -4.40 14.97
N VAL A 148 0.58 -4.30 16.03
CA VAL A 148 -0.85 -3.95 16.00
C VAL A 148 -1.11 -2.46 16.25
N SER A 149 -0.07 -1.70 16.70
CA SER A 149 -0.11 -0.28 17.01
C SER A 149 1.31 0.25 17.15
N GLY A 150 1.54 1.51 16.88
CA GLY A 150 2.80 2.20 17.16
C GLY A 150 2.87 2.80 18.57
N GLN A 151 1.82 2.61 19.39
CA GLN A 151 1.65 3.31 20.66
C GLN A 151 2.78 3.01 21.66
N LEU A 152 3.18 1.75 21.86
CA LEU A 152 4.20 1.42 22.87
C LEU A 152 5.52 2.16 22.63
N GLU A 153 6.01 2.17 21.40
CA GLU A 153 7.20 2.90 21.02
C GLU A 153 6.94 4.41 20.95
N GLY A 154 5.70 4.80 20.62
CA GLY A 154 5.22 6.19 20.64
C GLY A 154 5.33 6.79 22.04
N GLU A 155 4.82 6.13 23.07
CA GLU A 155 4.91 6.56 24.47
C GLU A 155 6.35 6.72 24.95
N LEU A 156 7.26 5.83 24.55
CA LEU A 156 8.70 6.00 24.83
C LEU A 156 9.25 7.28 24.20
N GLY A 157 8.83 7.56 22.95
CA GLY A 157 9.18 8.80 22.25
C GLY A 157 8.60 10.04 22.94
N ALA A 158 7.35 10.00 23.35
CA ALA A 158 6.65 11.10 24.02
C ALA A 158 7.33 11.46 25.35
N THR A 159 7.78 10.49 26.13
CA THR A 159 8.51 10.76 27.40
C THR A 159 9.83 11.50 27.19
N ALA A 160 10.42 11.44 25.99
CA ALA A 160 11.70 12.07 25.65
C ALA A 160 11.54 13.37 24.86
N LEU A 161 10.57 13.44 23.96
CA LEU A 161 10.41 14.51 22.96
C LEU A 161 9.19 15.40 23.21
N GLY A 162 8.26 15.00 24.09
CA GLY A 162 6.97 15.66 24.29
C GLY A 162 5.96 15.21 23.24
N GLU A 163 5.27 16.15 22.62
CA GLU A 163 4.23 15.87 21.63
C GLU A 163 4.80 15.17 20.40
N ILE A 164 4.40 13.91 20.21
CA ILE A 164 4.77 13.11 19.06
C ILE A 164 3.53 12.56 18.35
N TYR A 165 3.69 12.05 17.16
CA TYR A 165 2.69 11.20 16.53
C TYR A 165 3.34 10.08 15.72
N THR A 166 2.67 8.92 15.70
CA THR A 166 2.94 7.86 14.75
C THR A 166 1.96 7.94 13.59
N PHE A 167 2.39 7.55 12.40
CA PHE A 167 1.53 7.39 11.24
C PHE A 167 2.13 6.33 10.35
N GLY A 168 1.60 5.13 10.41
CA GLY A 168 2.17 3.99 9.71
C GLY A 168 1.25 2.78 9.63
N PRO A 169 1.68 1.74 8.91
CA PRO A 169 0.93 0.49 8.80
C PRO A 169 0.91 -0.27 10.12
N THR A 170 -0.26 -0.82 10.43
CA THR A 170 -0.50 -1.74 11.54
C THR A 170 -1.21 -2.99 11.03
N PHE A 171 -1.07 -4.09 11.76
CA PHE A 171 -1.49 -5.41 11.29
C PHE A 171 -2.28 -6.12 12.39
N ARG A 172 -3.47 -6.61 12.07
CA ARG A 172 -4.31 -7.36 13.01
C ARG A 172 -4.83 -8.62 12.31
N ALA A 173 -4.48 -9.79 12.85
CA ALA A 173 -4.89 -11.08 12.32
C ALA A 173 -6.30 -11.50 12.76
N GLU A 174 -7.17 -10.53 12.98
CA GLU A 174 -8.54 -10.76 13.40
C GLU A 174 -9.35 -11.43 12.28
N ASN A 175 -9.97 -12.57 12.58
CA ASN A 175 -10.89 -13.23 11.67
C ASN A 175 -12.26 -12.51 11.70
N SER A 176 -12.35 -11.39 11.02
CA SER A 176 -13.58 -10.60 10.93
C SER A 176 -14.07 -10.51 9.49
N ASN A 177 -15.32 -10.89 9.26
CA ASN A 177 -15.98 -10.86 7.96
C ASN A 177 -16.77 -9.55 7.72
N THR A 178 -16.37 -8.44 8.33
CA THR A 178 -17.04 -7.16 8.10
C THR A 178 -16.35 -6.36 6.99
N PRO A 179 -17.07 -5.53 6.24
CA PRO A 179 -16.47 -4.72 5.17
C PRO A 179 -15.55 -3.59 5.67
N ARG A 180 -15.45 -3.39 6.98
CA ARG A 180 -14.66 -2.32 7.62
C ARG A 180 -13.41 -2.81 8.33
N HIS A 181 -13.20 -4.12 8.48
CA HIS A 181 -12.01 -4.69 9.08
C HIS A 181 -11.00 -5.08 8.00
N LEU A 182 -9.80 -4.57 8.12
CA LEU A 182 -8.66 -4.89 7.26
C LEU A 182 -7.57 -5.51 8.12
N ALA A 183 -6.87 -6.49 7.58
CA ALA A 183 -5.71 -7.10 8.24
C ALA A 183 -4.48 -6.18 8.25
N GLU A 184 -4.43 -5.23 7.33
CA GLU A 184 -3.41 -4.18 7.23
C GLU A 184 -4.10 -2.83 7.00
N PHE A 185 -3.79 -1.85 7.82
CA PHE A 185 -4.31 -0.48 7.69
C PHE A 185 -3.32 0.51 8.31
N TRP A 186 -3.51 1.79 8.05
CA TRP A 186 -2.67 2.85 8.62
C TRP A 186 -3.37 3.49 9.81
N MET A 187 -2.65 3.63 10.91
CA MET A 187 -3.11 4.35 12.10
C MET A 187 -2.38 5.68 12.25
N ILE A 188 -3.09 6.64 12.83
CA ILE A 188 -2.57 7.92 13.29
C ILE A 188 -2.75 7.92 14.81
N GLU A 189 -1.65 8.04 15.53
CA GLU A 189 -1.63 7.92 16.99
C GLU A 189 -0.80 9.09 17.53
N PRO A 190 -1.43 10.20 17.92
CA PRO A 190 -0.78 11.29 18.64
C PRO A 190 -0.67 10.94 20.13
N GLU A 191 0.48 11.26 20.70
CA GLU A 191 0.81 11.09 22.12
C GLU A 191 1.35 12.39 22.74
#